data_bfe11ac18516d8c0d6a58c47f7c256cf
#
_entry.id   bfe11ac18516d8c0d6a58c47f7c256cf
#
_cell.length_a   1.000
_cell.length_b   1.000
_cell.length_c   1.000
_cell.angle_alpha   90.00
_cell.angle_beta   90.00
_cell.angle_gamma   90.00
#
_symmetry.space_group_name_H-M   'P 1'
#
loop_
_entity.id
_entity.type
_entity.pdbx_description
1 polymer ?
#
loop_
_entity_poly.entity_id
_entity_poly.type
_entity_poly.pdbx_seq_one_letter_code
_entity_poly.pdbx_strand_id
1 'polypeptide(L)'
;ATAAARIRRLNEQAEIVVFERSGYISYANCGLPYYIGDVITDPEELTLQTPESFFSRFRIMMKVLHEVTAIHHDRKTVSVRNLKTGEEFEEGYDKLILSPGAKPTQPKLSGMEANKLFTLRTVEDTFKIKAYINNNHPKSAVIAGGGFIGLELAENLRELGMDVTIVQSQKQLMMPFDSDMAAFIHAEVRKHGIHLVLGHKVEGFIEKDGGVNVLLSDGTSLPGDIAVLAIGVTPDTHLAKEAGLELGVRGSIVVNDRMETSVPDIYAAGDAVQVKHFV
;
A
#
# COMPACT_ATOMS: atom_id res chain seq x y z
N ALA A 1 -2.03 -12.13 -9.31
CA ALA A 1 -1.34 -13.44 -9.41
C ALA A 1 -2.25 -14.61 -9.04
N THR A 2 -2.91 -14.63 -7.88
CA THR A 2 -3.70 -15.78 -7.38
C THR A 2 -4.84 -16.19 -8.32
N ALA A 3 -5.66 -15.24 -8.79
CA ALA A 3 -6.74 -15.51 -9.73
C ALA A 3 -6.21 -16.07 -11.04
N ALA A 4 -5.16 -15.47 -11.61
CA ALA A 4 -4.53 -15.92 -12.85
C ALA A 4 -4.02 -17.37 -12.73
N ALA A 5 -3.30 -17.71 -11.65
CA ALA A 5 -2.85 -19.08 -11.39
C ALA A 5 -4.02 -20.06 -11.22
N ARG A 6 -5.14 -19.63 -10.61
CA ARG A 6 -6.34 -20.48 -10.50
C ARG A 6 -7.00 -20.72 -11.84
N ILE A 7 -7.14 -19.69 -12.69
CA ILE A 7 -7.67 -19.83 -14.05
C ILE A 7 -6.86 -20.82 -14.85
N ARG A 8 -5.52 -20.73 -14.82
CA ARG A 8 -4.65 -21.67 -15.52
C ARG A 8 -4.87 -23.12 -15.09
N ARG A 9 -5.07 -23.37 -13.80
CA ARG A 9 -5.36 -24.73 -13.30
C ARG A 9 -6.73 -25.27 -13.74
N LEU A 10 -7.68 -24.37 -14.04
CA LEU A 10 -9.03 -24.74 -14.48
C LEU A 10 -9.13 -24.81 -16.01
N ASN A 11 -8.31 -24.06 -16.73
CA ASN A 11 -8.28 -24.01 -18.18
C ASN A 11 -6.83 -23.81 -18.66
N GLU A 12 -6.22 -24.90 -19.15
CA GLU A 12 -4.86 -24.89 -19.64
C GLU A 12 -4.69 -24.13 -20.97
N GLN A 13 -5.78 -23.98 -21.72
CA GLN A 13 -5.79 -23.31 -23.03
C GLN A 13 -6.04 -21.80 -22.94
N ALA A 14 -6.42 -21.29 -21.76
CA ALA A 14 -6.68 -19.86 -21.63
C ALA A 14 -5.40 -19.05 -21.91
N GLU A 15 -5.50 -18.03 -22.72
CA GLU A 15 -4.48 -17.00 -22.84
C GLU A 15 -4.62 -16.02 -21.67
N ILE A 16 -3.58 -15.84 -20.87
CA ILE A 16 -3.61 -15.02 -19.67
C ILE A 16 -2.45 -14.05 -19.69
N VAL A 17 -2.79 -12.76 -19.73
CA VAL A 17 -1.82 -11.66 -19.64
C VAL A 17 -2.13 -10.86 -18.36
N VAL A 18 -1.09 -10.47 -17.63
CA VAL A 18 -1.21 -9.63 -16.45
C VAL A 18 -0.34 -8.39 -16.61
N PHE A 19 -0.91 -7.23 -16.43
CA PHE A 19 -0.21 -5.96 -16.41
C PHE A 19 0.01 -5.51 -14.97
N GLU A 20 1.25 -5.16 -14.64
CA GLU A 20 1.66 -4.62 -13.34
C GLU A 20 2.51 -3.37 -13.56
N ARG A 21 2.09 -2.23 -12.98
CA ARG A 21 2.81 -0.97 -13.15
C ARG A 21 4.14 -0.92 -12.38
N SER A 22 4.25 -1.68 -11.28
CA SER A 22 5.53 -1.82 -10.55
C SER A 22 6.46 -2.84 -11.21
N GLY A 23 7.65 -2.99 -10.67
CA GLY A 23 8.59 -4.05 -11.05
C GLY A 23 8.30 -5.42 -10.43
N TYR A 24 7.26 -5.54 -9.57
CA TYR A 24 7.08 -6.70 -8.68
C TYR A 24 5.69 -7.30 -8.80
N ILE A 25 5.61 -8.59 -9.18
CA ILE A 25 4.33 -9.29 -9.39
C ILE A 25 3.80 -10.01 -8.16
N SER A 26 4.68 -10.33 -7.22
CA SER A 26 4.34 -11.03 -5.98
C SER A 26 5.42 -10.77 -4.94
N TYR A 27 5.06 -10.15 -3.86
CA TYR A 27 5.99 -9.80 -2.80
C TYR A 27 5.34 -9.96 -1.42
N ALA A 28 6.19 -10.09 -0.40
CA ALA A 28 5.79 -10.24 0.99
C ALA A 28 5.39 -8.89 1.59
N ASN A 29 4.12 -8.48 1.44
CA ASN A 29 3.62 -7.20 1.98
C ASN A 29 3.97 -7.02 3.47
N CYS A 30 3.79 -8.07 4.28
CA CYS A 30 4.12 -8.02 5.71
C CYS A 30 5.64 -8.01 5.98
N GLY A 31 6.47 -8.34 4.99
CA GLY A 31 7.95 -8.28 5.11
C GLY A 31 8.53 -6.88 4.93
N LEU A 32 7.77 -5.95 4.35
CA LEU A 32 8.27 -4.62 4.00
C LEU A 32 8.83 -3.83 5.21
N PRO A 33 8.12 -3.71 6.35
CA PRO A 33 8.67 -3.06 7.54
C PRO A 33 9.92 -3.77 8.08
N TYR A 34 9.95 -5.09 8.02
CA TYR A 34 11.06 -5.91 8.55
C TYR A 34 12.32 -5.82 7.69
N TYR A 35 12.19 -5.57 6.39
CA TYR A 35 13.33 -5.22 5.56
C TYR A 35 13.90 -3.83 5.91
N ILE A 36 13.05 -2.86 6.22
CA ILE A 36 13.49 -1.55 6.70
C ILE A 36 14.30 -1.69 7.98
N GLY A 37 13.88 -2.56 8.91
CA GLY A 37 14.49 -2.82 10.21
C GLY A 37 15.68 -3.78 10.22
N ASP A 38 16.19 -4.23 9.07
CA ASP A 38 17.28 -5.23 8.95
C ASP A 38 16.96 -6.62 9.54
N VAL A 39 15.69 -6.95 9.75
CA VAL A 39 15.27 -8.31 10.10
C VAL A 39 15.31 -9.20 8.84
N ILE A 40 14.82 -8.68 7.73
CA ILE A 40 15.05 -9.24 6.39
C ILE A 40 16.19 -8.45 5.78
N THR A 41 17.28 -9.11 5.40
CA THR A 41 18.50 -8.45 4.89
C THR A 41 18.68 -8.62 3.38
N ASP A 42 18.14 -9.68 2.81
CA ASP A 42 18.19 -9.94 1.38
C ASP A 42 16.93 -9.39 0.69
N PRO A 43 17.06 -8.41 -0.24
CA PRO A 43 15.92 -7.88 -0.99
C PRO A 43 15.20 -8.93 -1.84
N GLU A 44 15.87 -10.02 -2.21
CA GLU A 44 15.26 -11.12 -2.96
C GLU A 44 14.22 -11.87 -2.13
N GLU A 45 14.37 -11.91 -0.81
CA GLU A 45 13.39 -12.51 0.10
C GLU A 45 12.04 -11.76 0.13
N LEU A 46 12.01 -10.49 -0.29
CA LEU A 46 10.77 -9.75 -0.46
C LEU A 46 9.97 -10.21 -1.68
N THR A 47 10.64 -10.73 -2.71
CA THR A 47 10.02 -11.10 -3.98
C THR A 47 9.74 -12.60 -4.04
N LEU A 48 8.48 -12.99 -3.89
CA LEU A 48 8.09 -14.40 -3.86
C LEU A 48 8.11 -15.08 -5.24
N GLN A 49 7.89 -14.31 -6.28
CA GLN A 49 7.90 -14.78 -7.68
C GLN A 49 8.39 -13.68 -8.62
N THR A 50 9.18 -14.07 -9.62
CA THR A 50 9.53 -13.20 -10.76
C THR A 50 8.62 -13.47 -11.96
N PRO A 51 8.55 -12.59 -12.97
CA PRO A 51 7.82 -12.85 -14.22
C PRO A 51 8.24 -14.15 -14.88
N GLU A 52 9.54 -14.46 -14.91
CA GLU A 52 10.12 -15.64 -15.50
C GLU A 52 9.73 -16.92 -14.74
N SER A 53 9.83 -16.91 -13.41
CA SER A 53 9.43 -18.05 -12.57
C SER A 53 7.93 -18.31 -12.68
N PHE A 54 7.12 -17.25 -12.74
CA PHE A 54 5.68 -17.37 -12.90
C PHE A 54 5.28 -17.90 -14.27
N PHE A 55 5.96 -17.45 -15.33
CA PHE A 55 5.76 -17.98 -16.68
C PHE A 55 6.18 -19.45 -16.77
N SER A 56 7.34 -19.80 -16.23
CA SER A 56 7.83 -21.19 -16.23
C SER A 56 6.83 -22.13 -15.56
N ARG A 57 6.25 -21.71 -14.44
CA ARG A 57 5.33 -22.52 -13.64
C ARG A 57 3.91 -22.59 -14.17
N PHE A 58 3.38 -21.46 -14.69
CA PHE A 58 1.97 -21.31 -15.01
C PHE A 58 1.68 -20.95 -16.46
N ARG A 59 2.68 -20.68 -17.29
CA ARG A 59 2.51 -20.19 -18.67
C ARG A 59 1.62 -18.93 -18.72
N ILE A 60 1.81 -18.01 -17.77
CA ILE A 60 1.09 -16.72 -17.67
C ILE A 60 2.10 -15.61 -17.95
N MET A 61 1.75 -14.73 -18.89
CA MET A 61 2.58 -13.58 -19.23
C MET A 61 2.37 -12.47 -18.20
N MET A 62 3.42 -12.15 -17.44
CA MET A 62 3.43 -11.06 -16.46
C MET A 62 4.24 -9.90 -17.03
N LYS A 63 3.55 -8.85 -17.48
CA LYS A 63 4.16 -7.63 -18.02
C LYS A 63 4.31 -6.60 -16.88
N VAL A 64 5.48 -6.55 -16.26
CA VAL A 64 5.84 -5.54 -15.25
C VAL A 64 6.23 -4.22 -15.92
N LEU A 65 6.17 -3.11 -15.17
CA LEU A 65 6.37 -1.75 -15.68
C LEU A 65 5.44 -1.42 -16.86
N HIS A 66 4.24 -1.99 -16.81
CA HIS A 66 3.18 -1.73 -17.78
C HIS A 66 1.93 -1.27 -17.02
N GLU A 67 1.57 -0.02 -17.23
CA GLU A 67 0.41 0.60 -16.60
C GLU A 67 -0.79 0.57 -17.54
N VAL A 68 -1.90 -0.01 -17.06
CA VAL A 68 -3.19 0.15 -17.75
C VAL A 68 -3.68 1.57 -17.46
N THR A 69 -3.85 2.37 -18.52
CA THR A 69 -4.25 3.78 -18.43
C THR A 69 -5.73 4.01 -18.69
N ALA A 70 -6.40 3.11 -19.42
CA ALA A 70 -7.83 3.19 -19.66
C ALA A 70 -8.45 1.82 -19.93
N ILE A 71 -9.76 1.69 -19.69
CA ILE A 71 -10.57 0.51 -20.00
C ILE A 71 -11.67 0.93 -20.96
N HIS A 72 -11.74 0.30 -22.13
CA HIS A 72 -12.75 0.53 -23.16
C HIS A 72 -13.69 -0.68 -23.21
N HIS A 73 -14.68 -0.71 -22.32
CA HIS A 73 -15.55 -1.87 -22.16
C HIS A 73 -16.44 -2.13 -23.37
N ASP A 74 -16.77 -1.12 -24.16
CA ASP A 74 -17.54 -1.21 -25.42
C ASP A 74 -16.80 -1.99 -26.51
N ARG A 75 -15.48 -1.87 -26.56
CA ARG A 75 -14.59 -2.53 -27.52
C ARG A 75 -13.83 -3.73 -26.93
N LYS A 76 -13.98 -3.97 -25.63
CA LYS A 76 -13.23 -4.95 -24.85
C LYS A 76 -11.72 -4.84 -25.04
N THR A 77 -11.20 -3.63 -24.91
CA THR A 77 -9.75 -3.35 -24.90
C THR A 77 -9.34 -2.57 -23.67
N VAL A 78 -8.06 -2.66 -23.32
CA VAL A 78 -7.41 -1.77 -22.36
C VAL A 78 -6.26 -1.05 -23.03
N SER A 79 -6.11 0.25 -22.73
CA SER A 79 -4.91 1.00 -23.13
C SER A 79 -3.81 0.75 -22.13
N VAL A 80 -2.62 0.46 -22.61
CA VAL A 80 -1.45 0.11 -21.79
C VAL A 80 -0.27 0.98 -22.18
N ARG A 81 0.42 1.52 -21.17
CA ARG A 81 1.68 2.25 -21.33
C ARG A 81 2.83 1.45 -20.74
N ASN A 82 3.85 1.21 -21.53
CA ASN A 82 5.13 0.69 -21.05
C ASN A 82 5.90 1.83 -20.36
N LEU A 83 6.06 1.76 -19.04
CA LEU A 83 6.69 2.82 -18.24
C LEU A 83 8.20 2.95 -18.49
N LYS A 84 8.83 1.93 -19.08
CA LYS A 84 10.26 1.96 -19.41
C LYS A 84 10.54 2.64 -20.74
N THR A 85 9.69 2.41 -21.75
CA THR A 85 9.89 2.92 -23.11
C THR A 85 9.00 4.11 -23.45
N GLY A 86 7.90 4.30 -22.73
CA GLY A 86 6.85 5.26 -23.06
C GLY A 86 5.90 4.81 -24.18
N GLU A 87 6.08 3.61 -24.71
CA GLU A 87 5.22 3.04 -25.76
C GLU A 87 3.80 2.81 -25.24
N GLU A 88 2.81 3.16 -26.04
CA GLU A 88 1.39 2.92 -25.76
C GLU A 88 0.81 1.94 -26.79
N PHE A 89 -0.01 1.01 -26.31
CA PHE A 89 -0.71 0.04 -27.16
C PHE A 89 -2.06 -0.36 -26.55
N GLU A 90 -2.90 -1.02 -27.32
CA GLU A 90 -4.13 -1.60 -26.83
C GLU A 90 -4.02 -3.13 -26.76
N GLU A 91 -4.58 -3.71 -25.69
CA GLU A 91 -4.70 -5.16 -25.49
C GLU A 91 -6.19 -5.52 -25.42
N GLY A 92 -6.61 -6.50 -26.22
CA GLY A 92 -7.99 -7.00 -26.22
C GLY A 92 -8.22 -8.04 -25.12
N TYR A 93 -9.48 -8.20 -24.67
CA TYR A 93 -9.85 -9.23 -23.70
C TYR A 93 -11.24 -9.82 -23.97
N ASP A 94 -11.43 -11.10 -23.64
CA ASP A 94 -12.74 -11.71 -23.49
C ASP A 94 -13.31 -11.46 -22.10
N LYS A 95 -12.46 -11.56 -21.08
CA LYS A 95 -12.75 -11.30 -19.66
C LYS A 95 -11.62 -10.48 -19.03
N LEU A 96 -11.98 -9.47 -18.27
CA LEU A 96 -11.04 -8.60 -17.55
C LEU A 96 -11.19 -8.79 -16.05
N ILE A 97 -10.08 -8.92 -15.33
CA ILE A 97 -10.06 -8.93 -13.86
C ILE A 97 -9.29 -7.72 -13.36
N LEU A 98 -9.96 -6.87 -12.60
CA LEU A 98 -9.37 -5.71 -11.95
C LEU A 98 -8.92 -6.08 -10.54
N SER A 99 -7.61 -5.96 -10.27
CA SER A 99 -7.03 -6.13 -8.92
C SER A 99 -6.02 -5.03 -8.62
N PRO A 100 -6.42 -3.74 -8.74
CA PRO A 100 -5.49 -2.63 -8.62
C PRO A 100 -5.02 -2.39 -7.17
N GLY A 101 -5.62 -3.08 -6.20
CA GLY A 101 -5.28 -2.96 -4.80
C GLY A 101 -5.70 -1.62 -4.19
N ALA A 102 -4.89 -1.16 -3.24
CA ALA A 102 -5.11 0.08 -2.52
C ALA A 102 -3.81 0.89 -2.46
N LYS A 103 -3.95 2.19 -2.30
CA LYS A 103 -2.83 3.14 -2.12
C LYS A 103 -2.89 3.80 -0.74
N PRO A 104 -1.76 4.29 -0.21
CA PRO A 104 -1.77 5.05 1.02
C PRO A 104 -2.78 6.19 0.97
N THR A 105 -3.55 6.34 2.03
CA THR A 105 -4.47 7.47 2.15
C THR A 105 -3.66 8.77 2.25
N GLN A 106 -3.89 9.69 1.32
CA GLN A 106 -3.25 11.00 1.30
C GLN A 106 -4.30 12.06 1.59
N PRO A 107 -4.38 12.56 2.82
CA PRO A 107 -5.29 13.64 3.18
C PRO A 107 -4.81 14.95 2.56
N LYS A 108 -5.73 15.89 2.37
CA LYS A 108 -5.38 17.24 1.91
C LYS A 108 -4.84 18.06 3.10
N LEU A 109 -3.58 17.88 3.43
CA LEU A 109 -2.87 18.58 4.49
C LEU A 109 -1.73 19.43 3.90
N SER A 110 -1.31 20.46 4.63
CA SER A 110 -0.13 21.24 4.27
C SER A 110 1.14 20.40 4.40
N GLY A 111 2.10 20.57 3.49
CA GLY A 111 3.40 19.91 3.55
C GLY A 111 3.39 18.44 3.18
N MET A 112 2.37 17.96 2.46
CA MET A 112 2.35 16.58 1.95
C MET A 112 3.44 16.31 0.91
N GLU A 113 4.03 17.34 0.35
CA GLU A 113 5.17 17.31 -0.58
C GLU A 113 6.53 17.29 0.11
N ALA A 114 6.59 17.27 1.44
CA ALA A 114 7.83 17.28 2.19
C ALA A 114 8.71 16.06 1.83
N ASN A 115 10.00 16.31 1.53
CA ASN A 115 10.94 15.28 1.08
C ASN A 115 11.22 14.19 2.12
N LYS A 116 10.95 14.51 3.39
CA LYS A 116 11.17 13.62 4.55
C LYS A 116 9.89 12.99 5.08
N LEU A 117 8.80 13.16 4.34
CA LEU A 117 7.54 12.47 4.57
C LEU A 117 7.45 11.24 3.66
N PHE A 118 7.28 10.10 4.28
CA PHE A 118 7.21 8.81 3.60
C PHE A 118 5.84 8.16 3.77
N THR A 119 5.52 7.27 2.87
CA THR A 119 4.44 6.27 3.00
C THR A 119 5.05 4.89 2.82
N LEU A 120 4.40 3.86 3.34
CA LEU A 120 4.84 2.48 3.18
C LEU A 120 3.70 1.62 2.65
N ARG A 121 3.83 1.14 1.41
CA ARG A 121 2.86 0.26 0.76
C ARG A 121 3.49 -0.70 -0.25
N THR A 122 4.54 -0.30 -0.93
CA THR A 122 5.17 -1.04 -2.03
C THR A 122 6.63 -1.37 -1.72
N VAL A 123 7.22 -2.23 -2.55
CA VAL A 123 8.65 -2.56 -2.47
C VAL A 123 9.48 -1.31 -2.74
N GLU A 124 9.05 -0.47 -3.67
CA GLU A 124 9.71 0.80 -3.99
C GLU A 124 9.70 1.77 -2.80
N ASP A 125 8.56 1.88 -2.10
CA ASP A 125 8.47 2.69 -0.86
C ASP A 125 9.49 2.19 0.18
N THR A 126 9.56 0.87 0.35
CA THR A 126 10.47 0.20 1.27
C THR A 126 11.93 0.53 0.96
N PHE A 127 12.33 0.37 -0.31
CA PHE A 127 13.69 0.69 -0.74
C PHE A 127 14.01 2.17 -0.60
N LYS A 128 13.05 3.06 -0.88
CA LYS A 128 13.21 4.51 -0.68
C LYS A 128 13.46 4.86 0.78
N ILE A 129 12.65 4.31 1.70
CA ILE A 129 12.83 4.53 3.14
C ILE A 129 14.17 3.96 3.60
N LYS A 130 14.49 2.71 3.22
CA LYS A 130 15.75 2.06 3.61
C LYS A 130 16.97 2.80 3.10
N ALA A 131 16.97 3.21 1.83
CA ALA A 131 18.06 4.01 1.26
C ALA A 131 18.21 5.36 1.99
N TYR A 132 17.09 6.02 2.33
CA TYR A 132 17.14 7.26 3.11
C TYR A 132 17.79 7.05 4.49
N ILE A 133 17.39 6.01 5.22
CA ILE A 133 17.94 5.67 6.53
C ILE A 133 19.45 5.41 6.44
N ASN A 134 19.85 4.60 5.47
CA ASN A 134 21.26 4.24 5.29
C ASN A 134 22.15 5.43 4.91
N ASN A 135 21.63 6.37 4.13
CA ASN A 135 22.42 7.52 3.65
C ASN A 135 22.44 8.70 4.64
N ASN A 136 21.38 8.88 5.43
CA ASN A 136 21.18 10.07 6.25
C ASN A 136 21.27 9.80 7.76
N HIS A 137 21.19 8.54 8.18
CA HIS A 137 21.26 8.10 9.58
C HIS A 137 20.33 8.90 10.52
N PRO A 138 19.02 9.00 10.21
CA PRO A 138 18.06 9.72 11.04
C PRO A 138 18.05 9.15 12.46
N LYS A 139 17.86 10.02 13.45
CA LYS A 139 17.85 9.66 14.87
C LYS A 139 16.44 9.60 15.44
N SER A 140 15.48 10.23 14.76
CA SER A 140 14.12 10.32 15.22
C SER A 140 13.11 10.13 14.07
N ALA A 141 11.97 9.54 14.41
CA ALA A 141 10.86 9.32 13.48
C ALA A 141 9.51 9.62 14.12
N VAL A 142 8.64 10.32 13.40
CA VAL A 142 7.24 10.51 13.79
C VAL A 142 6.35 9.73 12.86
N ILE A 143 5.57 8.79 13.39
CA ILE A 143 4.66 7.94 12.63
C ILE A 143 3.22 8.42 12.87
N ALA A 144 2.58 8.90 11.81
CA ALA A 144 1.17 9.28 11.83
C ALA A 144 0.30 8.06 11.51
N GLY A 145 -0.34 7.50 12.53
CA GLY A 145 -1.21 6.33 12.45
C GLY A 145 -0.73 5.14 13.28
N GLY A 146 -1.59 4.67 14.17
CA GLY A 146 -1.34 3.57 15.11
C GLY A 146 -2.05 2.27 14.72
N GLY A 147 -2.15 1.97 13.42
CA GLY A 147 -2.59 0.69 12.88
C GLY A 147 -1.41 -0.29 12.68
N PHE A 148 -1.66 -1.43 12.01
CA PHE A 148 -0.66 -2.48 11.79
C PHE A 148 0.65 -1.94 11.18
N ILE A 149 0.55 -1.25 10.03
CA ILE A 149 1.74 -0.72 9.32
C ILE A 149 2.53 0.26 10.23
N GLY A 150 1.81 1.14 10.94
CA GLY A 150 2.47 2.11 11.82
C GLY A 150 3.17 1.46 13.00
N LEU A 151 2.59 0.42 13.59
CA LEU A 151 3.19 -0.34 14.71
C LEU A 151 4.40 -1.16 14.26
N GLU A 152 4.27 -1.94 13.18
CA GLU A 152 5.37 -2.75 12.63
C GLU A 152 6.56 -1.87 12.23
N LEU A 153 6.28 -0.71 11.61
CA LEU A 153 7.35 0.22 11.27
C LEU A 153 7.97 0.87 12.50
N ALA A 154 7.16 1.23 13.51
CA ALA A 154 7.66 1.80 14.76
C ALA A 154 8.61 0.85 15.50
N GLU A 155 8.25 -0.41 15.60
CA GLU A 155 9.07 -1.48 16.14
C GLU A 155 10.42 -1.53 15.40
N ASN A 156 10.40 -1.67 14.08
CA ASN A 156 11.60 -1.80 13.26
C ASN A 156 12.49 -0.56 13.30
N LEU A 157 11.93 0.64 13.29
CA LEU A 157 12.72 1.87 13.42
C LEU A 157 13.32 2.01 14.84
N ARG A 158 12.59 1.56 15.86
CA ARG A 158 13.10 1.55 17.24
C ARG A 158 14.27 0.59 17.41
N GLU A 159 14.20 -0.61 16.82
CA GLU A 159 15.30 -1.58 16.80
C GLU A 159 16.56 -1.04 16.08
N LEU A 160 16.40 -0.19 15.08
CA LEU A 160 17.50 0.55 14.45
C LEU A 160 18.07 1.68 15.34
N GLY A 161 17.54 1.86 16.56
CA GLY A 161 18.03 2.83 17.55
C GLY A 161 17.44 4.24 17.40
N MET A 162 16.37 4.42 16.64
CA MET A 162 15.72 5.73 16.52
C MET A 162 14.81 6.03 17.72
N ASP A 163 14.65 7.30 18.04
CA ASP A 163 13.57 7.77 18.89
C ASP A 163 12.30 7.84 18.08
N VAL A 164 11.30 7.02 18.47
CA VAL A 164 10.05 6.87 17.69
C VAL A 164 8.87 7.40 18.47
N THR A 165 8.07 8.25 17.81
CA THR A 165 6.78 8.73 18.30
C THR A 165 5.67 8.30 17.37
N ILE A 166 4.61 7.65 17.90
CA ILE A 166 3.39 7.33 17.15
C ILE A 166 2.32 8.37 17.53
N VAL A 167 1.77 9.02 16.52
CA VAL A 167 0.60 9.90 16.65
C VAL A 167 -0.64 9.17 16.15
N GLN A 168 -1.67 9.12 16.98
CA GLN A 168 -2.95 8.50 16.62
C GLN A 168 -4.11 9.44 16.93
N SER A 169 -4.99 9.64 15.94
CA SER A 169 -6.15 10.52 16.08
C SER A 169 -7.19 10.01 17.08
N GLN A 170 -7.22 8.73 17.31
CA GLN A 170 -8.10 8.09 18.30
C GLN A 170 -7.38 7.93 19.66
N LYS A 171 -8.16 7.62 20.70
CA LYS A 171 -7.63 7.46 22.06
C LYS A 171 -6.88 6.15 22.27
N GLN A 172 -6.82 5.28 21.25
CA GLN A 172 -6.12 4.00 21.29
C GLN A 172 -5.45 3.67 19.96
N LEU A 173 -4.42 2.83 20.03
CA LEU A 173 -3.85 2.12 18.88
C LEU A 173 -4.79 0.97 18.48
N MET A 174 -4.58 0.43 17.29
CA MET A 174 -5.28 -0.77 16.81
C MET A 174 -6.81 -0.70 17.02
N MET A 175 -7.43 0.28 16.38
CA MET A 175 -8.87 0.55 16.48
C MET A 175 -9.83 -0.66 16.34
N PRO A 176 -9.49 -1.73 15.60
CA PRO A 176 -10.32 -2.93 15.56
C PRO A 176 -10.41 -3.72 16.88
N PHE A 177 -9.50 -3.45 17.83
CA PHE A 177 -9.48 -4.14 19.13
C PHE A 177 -10.32 -3.40 20.17
N ASP A 178 -10.85 -4.16 21.14
CA ASP A 178 -11.47 -3.59 22.32
C ASP A 178 -10.44 -2.82 23.15
N SER A 179 -10.89 -1.83 23.90
CA SER A 179 -9.99 -0.88 24.59
C SER A 179 -9.13 -1.52 25.67
N ASP A 180 -9.62 -2.58 26.33
CA ASP A 180 -8.87 -3.38 27.30
C ASP A 180 -7.75 -4.17 26.62
N MET A 181 -7.99 -4.74 25.43
CA MET A 181 -6.97 -5.41 24.63
C MET A 181 -5.95 -4.42 24.06
N ALA A 182 -6.40 -3.26 23.59
CA ALA A 182 -5.50 -2.20 23.13
C ALA A 182 -4.58 -1.69 24.25
N ALA A 183 -5.00 -1.77 25.52
CA ALA A 183 -4.17 -1.36 26.65
C ALA A 183 -2.89 -2.21 26.79
N PHE A 184 -2.92 -3.51 26.48
CA PHE A 184 -1.73 -4.36 26.46
C PHE A 184 -0.74 -3.89 25.38
N ILE A 185 -1.24 -3.53 24.19
CA ILE A 185 -0.41 -2.99 23.11
C ILE A 185 0.23 -1.67 23.55
N HIS A 186 -0.53 -0.76 24.17
CA HIS A 186 0.01 0.49 24.68
C HIS A 186 1.12 0.27 25.71
N ALA A 187 0.95 -0.70 26.62
CA ALA A 187 1.94 -1.03 27.63
C ALA A 187 3.24 -1.56 27.00
N GLU A 188 3.11 -2.47 26.02
CA GLU A 188 4.26 -3.05 25.33
C GLU A 188 5.00 -2.02 24.49
N VAL A 189 4.29 -1.17 23.73
CA VAL A 189 4.88 -0.09 22.94
C VAL A 189 5.68 0.88 23.82
N ARG A 190 5.12 1.29 24.98
CA ARG A 190 5.84 2.17 25.93
C ARG A 190 7.04 1.49 26.58
N LYS A 191 6.94 0.21 26.91
CA LYS A 191 8.03 -0.59 27.47
C LYS A 191 9.24 -0.63 26.55
N HIS A 192 9.02 -0.65 25.23
CA HIS A 192 10.08 -0.57 24.23
C HIS A 192 10.55 0.86 23.93
N GLY A 193 10.10 1.86 24.71
CA GLY A 193 10.55 3.25 24.59
C GLY A 193 10.00 3.99 23.39
N ILE A 194 8.87 3.54 22.84
CA ILE A 194 8.14 4.27 21.79
C ILE A 194 7.15 5.24 22.44
N HIS A 195 7.18 6.49 22.05
CA HIS A 195 6.30 7.53 22.56
C HIS A 195 4.93 7.47 21.89
N LEU A 196 3.85 7.60 22.69
CA LEU A 196 2.47 7.60 22.19
C LEU A 196 1.81 8.96 22.40
N VAL A 197 1.34 9.56 21.33
CA VAL A 197 0.51 10.77 21.30
C VAL A 197 -0.86 10.37 20.76
N LEU A 198 -1.79 10.11 21.68
CA LEU A 198 -3.14 9.61 21.38
C LEU A 198 -4.17 10.71 21.45
N GLY A 199 -5.22 10.64 20.64
CA GLY A 199 -6.32 11.61 20.61
C GLY A 199 -6.00 12.89 19.83
N HIS A 200 -4.88 12.93 19.09
CA HIS A 200 -4.47 14.09 18.31
C HIS A 200 -4.41 13.76 16.82
N LYS A 201 -5.04 14.59 16.00
CA LYS A 201 -4.95 14.49 14.54
C LYS A 201 -3.70 15.20 14.04
N VAL A 202 -3.09 14.65 13.00
CA VAL A 202 -2.09 15.38 12.22
C VAL A 202 -2.81 16.36 11.29
N GLU A 203 -2.36 17.62 11.28
CA GLU A 203 -2.92 18.70 10.46
C GLU A 203 -1.97 19.22 9.40
N GLY A 204 -0.70 18.82 9.46
CA GLY A 204 0.27 19.18 8.44
C GLY A 204 1.69 18.76 8.77
N PHE A 205 2.58 19.09 7.85
CA PHE A 205 4.01 18.84 7.93
C PHE A 205 4.77 20.08 7.52
N ILE A 206 5.87 20.39 8.21
CA ILE A 206 6.73 21.53 7.88
C ILE A 206 8.17 21.05 7.91
N GLU A 207 8.87 21.15 6.80
CA GLU A 207 10.33 20.94 6.79
C GLU A 207 11.00 22.09 7.52
N LYS A 208 11.77 21.78 8.56
CA LYS A 208 12.47 22.75 9.38
C LYS A 208 13.72 22.15 10.00
N ASP A 209 14.80 22.94 10.08
CA ASP A 209 16.04 22.60 10.78
C ASP A 209 16.66 21.26 10.34
N GLY A 210 16.50 20.93 9.06
CA GLY A 210 17.00 19.66 8.52
C GLY A 210 16.14 18.43 8.86
N GLY A 211 14.97 18.59 9.50
CA GLY A 211 13.98 17.59 9.82
C GLY A 211 12.60 17.91 9.28
N VAL A 212 11.59 17.27 9.83
CA VAL A 212 10.17 17.52 9.56
C VAL A 212 9.39 17.65 10.88
N ASN A 213 8.66 18.75 11.02
CA ASN A 213 7.76 18.96 12.15
C ASN A 213 6.35 18.50 11.76
N VAL A 214 5.77 17.60 12.54
CA VAL A 214 4.40 17.12 12.39
C VAL A 214 3.48 18.00 13.24
N LEU A 215 2.58 18.73 12.59
CA LEU A 215 1.63 19.63 13.27
C LEU A 215 0.42 18.84 13.77
N LEU A 216 0.01 19.12 15.00
CA LEU A 216 -1.11 18.44 15.66
C LEU A 216 -2.31 19.36 15.86
N SER A 217 -3.48 18.76 16.04
CA SER A 217 -4.77 19.44 16.18
C SER A 217 -4.93 20.28 17.45
N ASP A 218 -4.03 20.16 18.42
CA ASP A 218 -3.98 21.02 19.62
C ASP A 218 -3.04 22.23 19.46
N GLY A 219 -2.50 22.43 18.27
CA GLY A 219 -1.55 23.49 17.94
C GLY A 219 -0.10 23.20 18.33
N THR A 220 0.19 22.03 18.88
CA THR A 220 1.57 21.60 19.14
C THR A 220 2.23 21.01 17.89
N SER A 221 3.54 20.83 17.90
CA SER A 221 4.27 20.16 16.84
C SER A 221 5.30 19.19 17.40
N LEU A 222 5.50 18.09 16.67
CA LEU A 222 6.47 17.06 17.00
C LEU A 222 7.62 17.10 15.98
N PRO A 223 8.84 17.38 16.40
CA PRO A 223 10.00 17.33 15.53
C PRO A 223 10.42 15.88 15.26
N GLY A 224 10.87 15.61 14.05
CA GLY A 224 11.49 14.34 13.67
C GLY A 224 12.46 14.54 12.53
N ASP A 225 13.44 13.65 12.40
CA ASP A 225 14.30 13.64 11.22
C ASP A 225 13.54 13.13 10.00
N ILE A 226 12.58 12.22 10.22
CA ILE A 226 11.64 11.73 9.22
C ILE A 226 10.21 11.65 9.79
N ALA A 227 9.23 11.71 8.90
CA ALA A 227 7.84 11.36 9.21
C ALA A 227 7.34 10.26 8.29
N VAL A 228 6.46 9.40 8.80
CA VAL A 228 5.79 8.37 7.98
C VAL A 228 4.29 8.47 8.17
N LEU A 229 3.57 8.57 7.06
CA LEU A 229 2.12 8.62 7.02
C LEU A 229 1.55 7.20 6.88
N ALA A 230 0.99 6.66 7.96
CA ALA A 230 0.43 5.31 8.05
C ALA A 230 -1.04 5.30 8.51
N ILE A 231 -1.85 6.29 8.05
CA ILE A 231 -3.25 6.51 8.47
C ILE A 231 -4.26 5.61 7.76
N GLY A 232 -3.80 4.59 7.07
CA GLY A 232 -4.60 3.61 6.35
C GLY A 232 -4.48 3.73 4.84
N VAL A 233 -5.31 2.95 4.15
CA VAL A 233 -5.30 2.83 2.68
C VAL A 233 -6.65 3.19 2.07
N THR A 234 -6.62 3.60 0.83
CA THR A 234 -7.81 3.88 0.01
C THR A 234 -7.78 2.99 -1.23
N PRO A 235 -8.89 2.35 -1.63
CA PRO A 235 -8.97 1.58 -2.86
C PRO A 235 -8.46 2.37 -4.08
N ASP A 236 -7.61 1.78 -4.90
CA ASP A 236 -7.08 2.43 -6.11
C ASP A 236 -7.99 2.15 -7.30
N THR A 237 -9.13 2.85 -7.36
CA THR A 237 -10.23 2.58 -8.27
C THR A 237 -10.40 3.64 -9.37
N HIS A 238 -9.36 4.40 -9.66
CA HIS A 238 -9.41 5.43 -10.70
C HIS A 238 -9.84 4.85 -12.06
N LEU A 239 -9.20 3.78 -12.52
CA LEU A 239 -9.56 3.09 -13.76
C LEU A 239 -11.02 2.62 -13.79
N ALA A 240 -11.50 2.03 -12.70
CA ALA A 240 -12.88 1.56 -12.59
C ALA A 240 -13.87 2.73 -12.68
N LYS A 241 -13.55 3.85 -12.01
CA LYS A 241 -14.34 5.09 -12.04
C LYS A 241 -14.46 5.66 -13.46
N GLU A 242 -13.33 5.80 -14.15
CA GLU A 242 -13.29 6.35 -15.51
C GLU A 242 -13.97 5.45 -16.53
N ALA A 243 -13.93 4.13 -16.32
CA ALA A 243 -14.67 3.16 -17.12
C ALA A 243 -16.16 3.07 -16.76
N GLY A 244 -16.66 3.90 -15.83
CA GLY A 244 -18.08 3.95 -15.46
C GLY A 244 -18.58 2.78 -14.62
N LEU A 245 -17.67 2.03 -13.95
CA LEU A 245 -18.06 0.97 -13.03
C LEU A 245 -18.71 1.55 -11.77
N GLU A 246 -19.67 0.84 -11.21
CA GLU A 246 -20.31 1.22 -9.94
C GLU A 246 -19.31 1.15 -8.79
N LEU A 247 -19.24 2.25 -8.01
CA LEU A 247 -18.40 2.36 -6.83
C LEU A 247 -19.25 2.51 -5.57
N GLY A 248 -18.85 1.84 -4.51
CA GLY A 248 -19.54 1.82 -3.22
C GLY A 248 -18.77 2.55 -2.11
N VAL A 249 -18.79 1.96 -0.92
CA VAL A 249 -18.21 2.54 0.28
C VAL A 249 -16.71 2.86 0.08
N ARG A 250 -16.29 4.07 0.45
CA ARG A 250 -14.92 4.57 0.30
C ARG A 250 -14.36 4.50 -1.14
N GLY A 251 -15.24 4.45 -2.14
CA GLY A 251 -14.87 4.38 -3.54
C GLY A 251 -14.41 2.97 -3.99
N SER A 252 -14.71 1.92 -3.24
CA SER A 252 -14.44 0.52 -3.63
C SER A 252 -15.33 0.07 -4.78
N ILE A 253 -14.87 -0.88 -5.58
CA ILE A 253 -15.64 -1.43 -6.70
C ILE A 253 -16.76 -2.32 -6.15
N VAL A 254 -18.01 -2.06 -6.56
CA VAL A 254 -19.15 -2.92 -6.23
C VAL A 254 -19.06 -4.19 -7.06
N VAL A 255 -19.18 -5.34 -6.40
CA VAL A 255 -19.21 -6.66 -7.04
C VAL A 255 -20.30 -7.52 -6.42
N ASN A 256 -20.81 -8.47 -7.22
CA ASN A 256 -21.73 -9.50 -6.73
C ASN A 256 -20.96 -10.71 -6.11
N ASP A 257 -21.70 -11.74 -5.69
CA ASP A 257 -21.12 -12.96 -5.09
C ASP A 257 -20.20 -13.76 -6.04
N ARG A 258 -20.21 -13.43 -7.34
CA ARG A 258 -19.31 -14.00 -8.35
C ARG A 258 -18.15 -13.08 -8.71
N MET A 259 -17.97 -11.99 -7.96
CA MET A 259 -16.98 -10.94 -8.24
C MET A 259 -17.18 -10.22 -9.57
N GLU A 260 -18.39 -10.28 -10.15
CA GLU A 260 -18.77 -9.53 -11.35
C GLU A 260 -19.06 -8.08 -10.97
N THR A 261 -18.55 -7.13 -11.75
CA THR A 261 -18.82 -5.70 -11.59
C THR A 261 -20.15 -5.31 -12.25
N SER A 262 -20.50 -4.03 -12.22
CA SER A 262 -21.67 -3.50 -12.94
C SER A 262 -21.56 -3.58 -14.48
N VAL A 263 -20.37 -3.85 -15.02
CA VAL A 263 -20.12 -3.99 -16.46
C VAL A 263 -19.87 -5.44 -16.81
N PRO A 264 -20.59 -6.00 -17.81
CA PRO A 264 -20.42 -7.39 -18.25
C PRO A 264 -18.95 -7.70 -18.60
N ASP A 265 -18.53 -8.93 -18.30
CA ASP A 265 -17.18 -9.44 -18.60
C ASP A 265 -16.03 -8.77 -17.84
N ILE A 266 -16.35 -7.85 -16.93
CA ILE A 266 -15.38 -7.24 -16.02
C ILE A 266 -15.64 -7.70 -14.59
N TYR A 267 -14.61 -8.26 -13.98
CA TYR A 267 -14.57 -8.76 -12.60
C TYR A 267 -13.62 -7.91 -11.79
N ALA A 268 -13.78 -7.91 -10.46
CA ALA A 268 -12.81 -7.27 -9.58
C ALA A 268 -12.57 -8.11 -8.32
N ALA A 269 -11.34 -8.06 -7.79
CA ALA A 269 -10.96 -8.79 -6.59
C ALA A 269 -9.83 -8.07 -5.83
N GLY A 270 -9.67 -8.41 -4.54
CA GLY A 270 -8.62 -7.85 -3.66
C GLY A 270 -9.05 -6.57 -2.96
N ASP A 271 -8.08 -5.76 -2.51
CA ASP A 271 -8.30 -4.58 -1.65
C ASP A 271 -9.13 -3.46 -2.29
N ALA A 272 -9.39 -3.56 -3.60
CA ALA A 272 -10.16 -2.55 -4.33
C ALA A 272 -11.67 -2.79 -4.29
N VAL A 273 -12.16 -3.95 -3.82
CA VAL A 273 -13.57 -4.32 -3.91
C VAL A 273 -14.33 -4.13 -2.60
N GLN A 274 -15.64 -3.89 -2.72
CA GLN A 274 -16.56 -3.92 -1.59
C GLN A 274 -17.03 -5.34 -1.35
N VAL A 275 -16.74 -5.86 -0.15
CA VAL A 275 -17.20 -7.18 0.30
C VAL A 275 -18.05 -7.04 1.56
N LYS A 276 -18.92 -8.03 1.81
CA LYS A 276 -19.63 -8.13 3.08
C LYS A 276 -18.66 -8.61 4.15
N HIS A 277 -18.62 -7.90 5.27
CA HIS A 277 -17.94 -8.37 6.47
C HIS A 277 -18.83 -9.42 7.16
N PHE A 278 -18.24 -10.53 7.61
CA PHE A 278 -18.99 -11.61 8.26
C PHE A 278 -19.13 -11.44 9.77
N VAL A 279 -18.42 -10.49 10.36
CA VAL A 279 -18.40 -10.22 11.80
C VAL A 279 -18.94 -8.84 12.07
#